data_4e0dae93f64a71f15cb2b19ca6e4a02a
#
_entry.id   4e0dae93f64a71f15cb2b19ca6e4a02a
#
_cell.length_a   1.000
_cell.length_b   1.000
_cell.length_c   1.000
_cell.angle_alpha   90.00
_cell.angle_beta   90.00
_cell.angle_gamma   90.00
#
_symmetry.space_group_name_H-M   'P 1'
#
loop_
_entity.id
_entity.type
_entity.pdbx_description
1 polymer ?
#
loop_
_entity_poly.entity_id
_entity_poly.type
_entity_poly.pdbx_seq_one_letter_code
_entity_poly.pdbx_strand_id
1 'polypeptide(L)'
;MAQARRCDGYVAPARAPRASVGTKLRGTGIWRDPVAWLVAGYMALQSAYFYMLVTWLAPFAVSQGRSAVTAGFDTMIFQIMTIVGSLTVPLLLRGRARRWIPAVLPVASIIGVFGLLVAPGALTVWALCAGLGAGASLNMSLTLMAERARDSVASSALSGMSQSVGYLFAALGPPVFGALHGIDGQWMLSLLVLLAVPVAQVAVGAAVGRDRFVLDRA
;
A
#
# COMPACT_ATOMS: atom_id res chain seq x y z
N MET A 1 -65.75 22.47 19.92
CA MET A 1 -64.49 22.25 20.64
C MET A 1 -64.02 20.82 20.34
N ALA A 2 -63.12 20.64 19.40
CA ALA A 2 -62.59 19.36 19.02
C ALA A 2 -61.10 19.33 19.39
N GLN A 3 -60.75 18.45 20.34
CA GLN A 3 -59.38 18.26 20.84
C GLN A 3 -58.65 17.28 19.95
N ALA A 4 -57.65 17.79 19.18
CA ALA A 4 -56.76 16.98 18.37
C ALA A 4 -55.76 16.23 19.28
N ARG A 5 -55.84 14.89 19.32
CA ARG A 5 -54.83 14.02 19.92
C ARG A 5 -53.61 13.98 18.99
N ARG A 6 -52.47 14.47 19.48
CA ARG A 6 -51.15 14.22 18.87
C ARG A 6 -50.77 12.77 19.15
N CYS A 7 -50.64 11.97 18.11
CA CYS A 7 -49.96 10.70 18.19
C CYS A 7 -48.45 10.95 18.12
N ASP A 8 -47.78 10.92 19.25
CA ASP A 8 -46.31 10.88 19.31
C ASP A 8 -45.85 9.54 18.74
N GLY A 9 -45.37 9.58 17.51
CA GLY A 9 -44.73 8.43 16.84
C GLY A 9 -43.37 8.13 17.49
N TYR A 10 -43.35 7.26 18.48
CA TYR A 10 -42.12 6.69 19.02
C TYR A 10 -41.48 5.81 17.97
N VAL A 11 -40.49 6.36 17.26
CA VAL A 11 -39.63 5.58 16.35
C VAL A 11 -38.65 4.80 17.21
N ALA A 12 -38.89 3.53 17.40
CA ALA A 12 -37.96 2.64 18.09
C ALA A 12 -36.60 2.65 17.38
N PRO A 13 -35.48 2.78 18.08
CA PRO A 13 -34.15 2.75 17.44
C PRO A 13 -33.99 1.42 16.73
N ALA A 14 -33.62 1.48 15.43
CA ALA A 14 -33.34 0.31 14.63
C ALA A 14 -32.28 -0.55 15.34
N ARG A 15 -32.64 -1.77 15.72
CA ARG A 15 -31.69 -2.73 16.31
C ARG A 15 -30.57 -2.96 15.35
N ALA A 16 -29.34 -2.59 15.75
CA ALA A 16 -28.13 -2.93 15.00
C ALA A 16 -28.13 -4.45 14.72
N PRO A 17 -27.80 -4.89 13.49
CA PRO A 17 -27.76 -6.29 13.16
C PRO A 17 -26.82 -7.02 14.13
N ARG A 18 -27.32 -7.97 14.90
CA ARG A 18 -26.48 -8.84 15.73
C ARG A 18 -25.58 -9.63 14.79
N ALA A 19 -24.25 -9.36 14.84
CA ALA A 19 -23.27 -10.17 14.14
C ALA A 19 -23.47 -11.65 14.53
N SER A 20 -23.90 -12.48 13.59
CA SER A 20 -24.16 -13.90 13.82
C SER A 20 -22.84 -14.61 14.13
N VAL A 21 -22.87 -15.68 14.94
CA VAL A 21 -21.70 -16.51 15.27
C VAL A 21 -21.02 -17.04 13.98
N GLY A 22 -21.79 -17.31 12.92
CA GLY A 22 -21.28 -17.67 11.59
C GLY A 22 -20.40 -16.60 10.92
N THR A 23 -20.62 -15.31 11.23
CA THR A 23 -19.82 -14.19 10.74
C THR A 23 -18.42 -14.18 11.36
N LYS A 24 -18.29 -14.52 12.65
CA LYS A 24 -16.99 -14.64 13.34
C LYS A 24 -16.14 -15.79 12.81
N LEU A 25 -16.75 -16.94 12.50
CA LEU A 25 -16.03 -18.12 11.95
C LEU A 25 -15.50 -17.88 10.53
N ARG A 26 -16.19 -17.11 9.70
CA ARG A 26 -15.69 -16.69 8.37
C ARG A 26 -14.48 -15.75 8.48
N GLY A 27 -14.46 -14.84 9.45
CA GLY A 27 -13.34 -13.93 9.67
C GLY A 27 -12.04 -14.63 10.08
N THR A 28 -12.10 -15.71 10.84
CA THR A 28 -10.91 -16.48 11.25
C THR A 28 -10.30 -17.32 10.13
N GLY A 29 -11.08 -17.70 9.11
CA GLY A 29 -10.61 -18.45 7.93
C GLY A 29 -9.67 -17.63 7.03
N ILE A 30 -9.71 -16.29 7.08
CA ILE A 30 -8.93 -15.40 6.21
C ILE A 30 -7.41 -15.61 6.38
N TRP A 31 -6.93 -15.90 7.59
CA TRP A 31 -5.52 -16.14 7.88
C TRP A 31 -4.95 -17.43 7.27
N ARG A 32 -5.81 -18.33 6.80
CA ARG A 32 -5.43 -19.58 6.10
C ARG A 32 -5.59 -19.49 4.59
N ASP A 33 -6.09 -18.38 4.10
CA ASP A 33 -6.37 -18.18 2.69
C ASP A 33 -5.12 -17.67 1.95
N PRO A 34 -4.63 -18.37 0.91
CA PRO A 34 -3.46 -17.93 0.15
C PRO A 34 -3.67 -16.63 -0.62
N VAL A 35 -4.91 -16.33 -1.04
CA VAL A 35 -5.23 -15.07 -1.73
C VAL A 35 -5.14 -13.90 -0.75
N ALA A 36 -5.59 -14.10 0.51
CA ALA A 36 -5.47 -13.10 1.55
C ALA A 36 -4.00 -12.77 1.84
N TRP A 37 -3.12 -13.77 1.88
CA TRP A 37 -1.68 -13.56 2.06
C TRP A 37 -1.02 -12.86 0.87
N LEU A 38 -1.47 -13.08 -0.36
CA LEU A 38 -0.98 -12.32 -1.52
C LEU A 38 -1.37 -10.84 -1.44
N VAL A 39 -2.61 -10.54 -1.03
CA VAL A 39 -3.07 -9.15 -0.83
C VAL A 39 -2.32 -8.49 0.32
N ALA A 40 -2.17 -9.20 1.46
CA ALA A 40 -1.40 -8.71 2.61
C ALA A 40 0.09 -8.50 2.26
N GLY A 41 0.69 -9.42 1.50
CA GLY A 41 2.07 -9.31 1.02
C GLY A 41 2.27 -8.12 0.08
N TYR A 42 1.32 -7.86 -0.82
CA TYR A 42 1.37 -6.68 -1.69
C TYR A 42 1.34 -5.38 -0.88
N MET A 43 0.46 -5.31 0.14
CA MET A 43 0.38 -4.16 1.05
C MET A 43 1.64 -4.02 1.89
N ALA A 44 2.21 -5.13 2.41
CA ALA A 44 3.40 -5.12 3.23
C ALA A 44 4.63 -4.60 2.46
N LEU A 45 4.83 -5.08 1.24
CA LEU A 45 5.94 -4.64 0.37
C LEU A 45 5.81 -3.14 0.02
N GLN A 46 4.61 -2.71 -0.35
CA GLN A 46 4.35 -1.30 -0.65
C GLN A 46 4.61 -0.42 0.58
N SER A 47 4.10 -0.82 1.75
CA SER A 47 4.26 -0.03 2.97
C SER A 47 5.72 0.05 3.41
N ALA A 48 6.45 -1.07 3.41
CA ALA A 48 7.88 -1.08 3.72
C ALA A 48 8.68 -0.16 2.77
N TYR A 49 8.44 -0.26 1.46
CA TYR A 49 9.05 0.61 0.47
C TYR A 49 8.81 2.10 0.76
N PHE A 50 7.53 2.46 0.96
CA PHE A 50 7.15 3.85 1.21
C PHE A 50 7.83 4.41 2.45
N TYR A 51 7.75 3.69 3.58
CA TYR A 51 8.30 4.18 4.85
C TYR A 51 9.84 4.20 4.86
N MET A 52 10.51 3.25 4.20
CA MET A 52 11.96 3.32 4.00
C MET A 52 12.34 4.59 3.22
N LEU A 53 11.66 4.85 2.10
CA LEU A 53 12.02 5.97 1.25
C LEU A 53 11.68 7.32 1.89
N VAL A 54 10.49 7.49 2.47
CA VAL A 54 10.12 8.76 3.13
C VAL A 54 11.03 9.11 4.31
N THR A 55 11.56 8.10 4.99
CA THR A 55 12.48 8.31 6.14
C THR A 55 13.90 8.65 5.67
N TRP A 56 14.40 7.98 4.64
CA TRP A 56 15.82 8.02 4.29
C TRP A 56 16.15 8.83 3.05
N LEU A 57 15.15 9.32 2.28
CA LEU A 57 15.38 10.11 1.07
C LEU A 57 16.12 11.41 1.36
N ALA A 58 15.73 12.16 2.40
CA ALA A 58 16.40 13.40 2.76
C ALA A 58 17.83 13.19 3.31
N PRO A 59 18.09 12.25 4.25
CA PRO A 59 19.44 11.88 4.64
C PRO A 59 20.32 11.44 3.44
N PHE A 60 19.79 10.64 2.53
CA PHE A 60 20.49 10.26 1.31
C PHE A 60 20.81 11.48 0.42
N ALA A 61 19.83 12.36 0.20
CA ALA A 61 20.05 13.58 -0.60
C ALA A 61 21.13 14.48 -0.01
N VAL A 62 21.16 14.65 1.31
CA VAL A 62 22.21 15.43 2.00
C VAL A 62 23.58 14.78 1.83
N SER A 63 23.68 13.45 1.90
CA SER A 63 24.95 12.74 1.67
C SER A 63 25.47 12.89 0.23
N GLN A 64 24.58 13.18 -0.74
CA GLN A 64 24.94 13.51 -2.12
C GLN A 64 25.30 14.99 -2.33
N GLY A 65 25.49 15.76 -1.25
CA GLY A 65 25.89 17.17 -1.29
C GLY A 65 24.72 18.16 -1.46
N ARG A 66 23.48 17.72 -1.36
CA ARG A 66 22.32 18.64 -1.39
C ARG A 66 22.18 19.37 -0.04
N SER A 67 21.70 20.61 -0.09
CA SER A 67 21.35 21.33 1.15
C SER A 67 20.15 20.64 1.84
N ALA A 68 20.03 20.80 3.16
CA ALA A 68 18.90 20.26 3.91
C ALA A 68 17.54 20.76 3.39
N VAL A 69 17.50 22.02 2.93
CA VAL A 69 16.30 22.62 2.33
C VAL A 69 15.94 21.92 1.02
N THR A 70 16.89 21.71 0.12
CA THR A 70 16.68 21.01 -1.16
C THR A 70 16.27 19.55 -0.92
N ALA A 71 16.88 18.87 0.03
CA ALA A 71 16.53 17.50 0.41
C ALA A 71 15.10 17.41 0.96
N GLY A 72 14.67 18.40 1.71
CA GLY A 72 13.27 18.54 2.14
C GLY A 72 12.29 18.72 0.97
N PHE A 73 12.64 19.54 -0.03
CA PHE A 73 11.86 19.69 -1.25
C PHE A 73 11.78 18.39 -2.06
N ASP A 74 12.87 17.63 -2.18
CA ASP A 74 12.83 16.31 -2.86
C ASP A 74 11.87 15.34 -2.17
N THR A 75 11.85 15.33 -0.83
CA THR A 75 10.92 14.51 -0.06
C THR A 75 9.47 15.00 -0.22
N MET A 76 9.25 16.31 -0.27
CA MET A 76 7.94 16.89 -0.56
C MET A 76 7.44 16.50 -1.96
N ILE A 77 8.31 16.56 -2.97
CA ILE A 77 8.01 16.14 -4.34
C ILE A 77 7.63 14.66 -4.38
N PHE A 78 8.39 13.79 -3.71
CA PHE A 78 8.03 12.37 -3.55
C PHE A 78 6.62 12.21 -2.98
N GLN A 79 6.27 12.95 -1.91
CA GLN A 79 4.94 12.89 -1.29
C GLN A 79 3.82 13.39 -2.22
N ILE A 80 4.04 14.49 -2.93
CA ILE A 80 3.07 15.01 -3.91
C ILE A 80 2.84 13.97 -5.01
N MET A 81 3.90 13.36 -5.54
CA MET A 81 3.78 12.34 -6.58
C MET A 81 3.13 11.06 -6.06
N THR A 82 3.23 10.75 -4.77
CA THR A 82 2.47 9.68 -4.13
C THR A 82 0.95 9.95 -4.22
N ILE A 83 0.51 11.19 -3.98
CA ILE A 83 -0.89 11.56 -4.15
C ILE A 83 -1.31 11.43 -5.63
N VAL A 84 -0.51 11.98 -6.54
CA VAL A 84 -0.78 11.90 -7.98
C VAL A 84 -0.87 10.45 -8.45
N GLY A 85 0.08 9.61 -8.07
CA GLY A 85 0.09 8.18 -8.40
C GLY A 85 -1.16 7.46 -7.89
N SER A 86 -1.59 7.74 -6.67
CA SER A 86 -2.81 7.19 -6.11
C SER A 86 -4.05 7.52 -6.96
N LEU A 87 -4.16 8.74 -7.47
CA LEU A 87 -5.28 9.19 -8.29
C LEU A 87 -5.32 8.57 -9.70
N THR A 88 -4.22 8.00 -10.18
CA THR A 88 -4.17 7.36 -11.51
C THR A 88 -4.82 5.97 -11.54
N VAL A 89 -4.86 5.25 -10.43
CA VAL A 89 -5.30 3.84 -10.37
C VAL A 89 -6.74 3.63 -10.86
N PRO A 90 -7.76 4.42 -10.46
CA PRO A 90 -9.12 4.22 -10.95
C PRO A 90 -9.24 4.39 -12.48
N LEU A 91 -8.38 5.21 -13.10
CA LEU A 91 -8.36 5.40 -14.56
C LEU A 91 -7.75 4.17 -15.24
N LEU A 92 -6.65 3.63 -14.70
CA LEU A 92 -5.96 2.47 -15.26
C LEU A 92 -6.83 1.20 -15.17
N LEU A 93 -7.60 1.04 -14.11
CA LEU A 93 -8.48 -0.13 -13.90
C LEU A 93 -9.66 -0.20 -14.88
N ARG A 94 -9.97 0.86 -15.62
CA ARG A 94 -11.01 0.85 -16.66
C ARG A 94 -10.58 0.09 -17.94
N GLY A 95 -9.30 -0.23 -18.10
CA GLY A 95 -8.73 -0.87 -19.29
C GLY A 95 -8.83 -2.40 -19.31
N ARG A 96 -8.61 -2.99 -20.50
CA ARG A 96 -8.56 -4.47 -20.68
C ARG A 96 -7.38 -5.14 -19.97
N ALA A 97 -6.34 -4.39 -19.62
CA ALA A 97 -5.13 -4.88 -18.97
C ALA A 97 -5.24 -4.96 -17.43
N ARG A 98 -6.45 -4.81 -16.86
CA ARG A 98 -6.72 -4.73 -15.41
C ARG A 98 -5.94 -5.77 -14.58
N ARG A 99 -5.84 -7.02 -15.07
CA ARG A 99 -5.14 -8.10 -14.37
C ARG A 99 -3.63 -7.84 -14.17
N TRP A 100 -3.02 -7.04 -15.04
CA TRP A 100 -1.59 -6.75 -14.99
C TRP A 100 -1.27 -5.47 -14.22
N ILE A 101 -2.26 -4.63 -13.94
CA ILE A 101 -2.06 -3.35 -13.25
C ILE A 101 -1.30 -3.53 -11.92
N PRO A 102 -1.63 -4.50 -11.03
CA PRO A 102 -0.89 -4.67 -9.78
C PRO A 102 0.61 -4.97 -9.99
N ALA A 103 0.98 -5.61 -11.10
CA ALA A 103 2.38 -5.91 -11.43
C ALA A 103 3.09 -4.72 -12.11
N VAL A 104 2.38 -3.89 -12.85
CA VAL A 104 2.99 -2.78 -13.61
C VAL A 104 3.25 -1.56 -12.73
N LEU A 105 2.39 -1.27 -11.76
CA LEU A 105 2.50 -0.07 -10.93
C LEU A 105 3.83 0.04 -10.17
N PRO A 106 4.40 -1.04 -9.57
CA PRO A 106 5.70 -0.97 -8.89
C PRO A 106 6.88 -0.68 -9.82
N VAL A 107 6.73 -0.80 -11.14
CA VAL A 107 7.82 -0.53 -12.12
C VAL A 107 8.29 0.92 -12.03
N ALA A 108 7.39 1.87 -11.78
CA ALA A 108 7.77 3.27 -11.57
C ALA A 108 8.65 3.44 -10.31
N SER A 109 8.36 2.69 -9.24
CA SER A 109 9.20 2.63 -8.03
C SER A 109 10.58 2.02 -8.33
N ILE A 110 10.63 0.94 -9.13
CA ILE A 110 11.90 0.33 -9.57
C ILE A 110 12.75 1.34 -10.33
N ILE A 111 12.17 2.07 -11.30
CA ILE A 111 12.86 3.12 -12.07
C ILE A 111 13.40 4.20 -11.14
N GLY A 112 12.59 4.66 -10.18
CA GLY A 112 13.00 5.66 -9.21
C GLY A 112 14.21 5.22 -8.38
N VAL A 113 14.15 4.04 -7.75
CA VAL A 113 15.27 3.55 -6.91
C VAL A 113 16.50 3.18 -7.74
N PHE A 114 16.31 2.58 -8.89
CA PHE A 114 17.43 2.29 -9.80
C PHE A 114 18.12 3.58 -10.24
N GLY A 115 17.36 4.64 -10.53
CA GLY A 115 17.90 5.96 -10.83
C GLY A 115 18.70 6.56 -9.68
N LEU A 116 18.26 6.41 -8.43
CA LEU A 116 19.03 6.82 -7.25
C LEU A 116 20.36 6.09 -7.13
N LEU A 117 20.43 4.82 -7.55
CA LEU A 117 21.66 4.02 -7.55
C LEU A 117 22.66 4.46 -8.62
N VAL A 118 22.22 4.71 -9.86
CA VAL A 118 23.10 4.90 -11.01
C VAL A 118 23.39 6.37 -11.32
N ALA A 119 22.47 7.28 -10.97
CA ALA A 119 22.58 8.70 -11.30
C ALA A 119 22.00 9.58 -10.17
N PRO A 120 22.60 9.58 -8.97
CA PRO A 120 22.10 10.33 -7.82
C PRO A 120 22.01 11.85 -8.04
N GLY A 121 22.76 12.40 -9.01
CA GLY A 121 22.68 13.81 -9.38
C GLY A 121 21.29 14.28 -9.83
N ALA A 122 20.48 13.38 -10.42
CA ALA A 122 19.11 13.65 -10.88
C ALA A 122 18.05 13.25 -9.83
N LEU A 123 18.37 13.28 -8.53
CA LEU A 123 17.56 12.78 -7.42
C LEU A 123 16.10 13.22 -7.48
N THR A 124 15.83 14.48 -7.81
CA THR A 124 14.45 15.01 -7.92
C THR A 124 13.63 14.25 -8.95
N VAL A 125 14.22 13.89 -10.10
CA VAL A 125 13.53 13.10 -11.14
C VAL A 125 13.22 11.70 -10.63
N TRP A 126 14.15 11.10 -9.90
CA TRP A 126 13.95 9.77 -9.33
C TRP A 126 12.93 9.77 -8.19
N ALA A 127 12.87 10.85 -7.41
CA ALA A 127 11.84 11.04 -6.40
C ALA A 127 10.43 11.14 -7.01
N LEU A 128 10.29 11.80 -8.18
CA LEU A 128 9.03 11.82 -8.94
C LEU A 128 8.59 10.41 -9.33
N CYS A 129 9.46 9.62 -9.94
CA CYS A 129 9.15 8.24 -10.37
C CYS A 129 8.82 7.34 -9.17
N ALA A 130 9.64 7.43 -8.11
CA ALA A 130 9.50 6.65 -6.90
C ALA A 130 8.17 6.93 -6.20
N GLY A 131 7.79 8.21 -6.08
CA GLY A 131 6.54 8.65 -5.48
C GLY A 131 5.31 8.20 -6.27
N LEU A 132 5.37 8.35 -7.60
CA LEU A 132 4.27 7.91 -8.48
C LEU A 132 3.97 6.41 -8.29
N GLY A 133 5.00 5.57 -8.30
CA GLY A 133 4.86 4.13 -8.09
C GLY A 133 4.39 3.77 -6.69
N ALA A 134 4.89 4.45 -5.65
CA ALA A 134 4.48 4.24 -4.27
C ALA A 134 2.99 4.51 -4.06
N GLY A 135 2.50 5.66 -4.54
CA GLY A 135 1.10 6.05 -4.38
C GLY A 135 0.15 5.19 -5.19
N ALA A 136 0.51 4.87 -6.43
CA ALA A 136 -0.28 3.96 -7.26
C ALA A 136 -0.37 2.57 -6.62
N SER A 137 0.73 2.04 -6.08
CA SER A 137 0.75 0.74 -5.38
C SER A 137 -0.06 0.76 -4.08
N LEU A 138 -0.07 1.87 -3.35
CA LEU A 138 -0.89 2.02 -2.14
C LEU A 138 -2.39 1.94 -2.48
N ASN A 139 -2.85 2.73 -3.45
CA ASN A 139 -4.24 2.72 -3.86
C ASN A 139 -4.64 1.34 -4.41
N MET A 140 -3.74 0.70 -5.19
CA MET A 140 -3.98 -0.66 -5.69
C MET A 140 -4.13 -1.67 -4.54
N SER A 141 -3.35 -1.56 -3.47
CA SER A 141 -3.49 -2.42 -2.27
C SER A 141 -4.89 -2.31 -1.67
N LEU A 142 -5.38 -1.07 -1.48
CA LEU A 142 -6.72 -0.83 -0.94
C LEU A 142 -7.82 -1.34 -1.88
N THR A 143 -7.64 -1.15 -3.19
CA THR A 143 -8.56 -1.67 -4.22
C THR A 143 -8.62 -3.20 -4.18
N LEU A 144 -7.48 -3.88 -4.07
CA LEU A 144 -7.43 -5.34 -3.98
C LEU A 144 -8.17 -5.87 -2.74
N MET A 145 -8.08 -5.18 -1.59
CA MET A 145 -8.83 -5.56 -0.38
C MET A 145 -10.34 -5.51 -0.61
N ALA A 146 -10.83 -4.56 -1.39
CA ALA A 146 -12.25 -4.44 -1.73
C ALA A 146 -12.66 -5.44 -2.81
N GLU A 147 -11.87 -5.61 -3.86
CA GLU A 147 -12.21 -6.42 -5.04
C GLU A 147 -12.04 -7.93 -4.84
N ARG A 148 -11.17 -8.37 -3.93
CA ARG A 148 -10.93 -9.81 -3.67
C ARG A 148 -11.85 -10.41 -2.62
N ALA A 149 -12.75 -9.63 -2.05
CA ALA A 149 -13.79 -10.08 -1.11
C ALA A 149 -15.15 -10.09 -1.80
N ARG A 150 -15.97 -11.13 -1.53
CA ARG A 150 -17.34 -11.26 -2.08
C ARG A 150 -18.41 -10.53 -1.25
N ASP A 151 -18.10 -10.28 0.02
CA ASP A 151 -19.03 -9.62 0.94
C ASP A 151 -18.28 -8.64 1.86
N SER A 152 -19.02 -7.79 2.55
CA SER A 152 -18.48 -6.76 3.44
C SER A 152 -17.72 -7.32 4.64
N VAL A 153 -18.08 -8.51 5.11
CA VAL A 153 -17.44 -9.18 6.25
C VAL A 153 -16.05 -9.68 5.84
N ALA A 154 -15.97 -10.36 4.70
CA ALA A 154 -14.71 -10.82 4.13
C ALA A 154 -13.80 -9.63 3.77
N SER A 155 -14.36 -8.53 3.23
CA SER A 155 -13.61 -7.30 2.94
C SER A 155 -13.03 -6.66 4.19
N SER A 156 -13.81 -6.54 5.26
CA SER A 156 -13.34 -6.00 6.53
C SER A 156 -12.25 -6.88 7.17
N ALA A 157 -12.42 -8.21 7.14
CA ALA A 157 -11.43 -9.15 7.65
C ALA A 157 -10.12 -9.10 6.84
N LEU A 158 -10.22 -9.06 5.50
CA LEU A 158 -9.08 -8.95 4.60
C LEU A 158 -8.34 -7.62 4.80
N SER A 159 -9.07 -6.51 4.93
CA SER A 159 -8.49 -5.19 5.21
C SER A 159 -7.77 -5.16 6.54
N GLY A 160 -8.38 -5.69 7.61
CA GLY A 160 -7.77 -5.78 8.93
C GLY A 160 -6.47 -6.59 8.92
N MET A 161 -6.49 -7.80 8.31
CA MET A 161 -5.31 -8.65 8.16
C MET A 161 -4.21 -7.95 7.35
N SER A 162 -4.55 -7.44 6.15
CA SER A 162 -3.58 -6.85 5.23
C SER A 162 -2.93 -5.59 5.80
N GLN A 163 -3.69 -4.74 6.48
CA GLN A 163 -3.15 -3.54 7.11
C GLN A 163 -2.31 -3.87 8.35
N SER A 164 -2.71 -4.85 9.17
CA SER A 164 -1.92 -5.28 10.33
C SER A 164 -0.55 -5.82 9.89
N VAL A 165 -0.52 -6.73 8.92
CA VAL A 165 0.72 -7.25 8.34
C VAL A 165 1.50 -6.13 7.66
N GLY A 166 0.84 -5.29 6.86
CA GLY A 166 1.45 -4.17 6.14
C GLY A 166 2.16 -3.18 7.05
N TYR A 167 1.51 -2.74 8.12
CA TYR A 167 2.11 -1.78 9.05
C TYR A 167 3.19 -2.40 9.94
N LEU A 168 3.14 -3.70 10.22
CA LEU A 168 4.24 -4.39 10.88
C LEU A 168 5.51 -4.35 10.02
N PHE A 169 5.41 -4.66 8.73
CA PHE A 169 6.53 -4.54 7.78
C PHE A 169 6.96 -3.09 7.57
N ALA A 170 6.02 -2.15 7.55
CA ALA A 170 6.32 -0.73 7.50
C ALA A 170 7.17 -0.26 8.69
N ALA A 171 6.85 -0.74 9.89
CA ALA A 171 7.60 -0.41 11.11
C ALA A 171 9.03 -0.98 11.10
N LEU A 172 9.24 -2.14 10.47
CA LEU A 172 10.56 -2.78 10.38
C LEU A 172 11.43 -2.21 9.25
N GLY A 173 10.81 -1.67 8.20
CA GLY A 173 11.53 -1.19 7.02
C GLY A 173 12.61 -0.16 7.30
N PRO A 174 12.30 1.02 7.88
CA PRO A 174 13.28 2.07 8.14
C PRO A 174 14.44 1.66 9.07
N PRO A 175 14.22 0.91 10.17
CA PRO A 175 15.30 0.38 10.99
C PRO A 175 16.25 -0.55 10.23
N VAL A 176 15.69 -1.46 9.41
CA VAL A 176 16.50 -2.38 8.59
C VAL A 176 17.34 -1.60 7.59
N PHE A 177 16.74 -0.63 6.88
CA PHE A 177 17.46 0.23 5.95
C PHE A 177 18.62 0.98 6.63
N GLY A 178 18.36 1.58 7.80
CA GLY A 178 19.37 2.30 8.57
C GLY A 178 20.48 1.39 9.12
N ALA A 179 20.12 0.20 9.59
CA ALA A 179 21.10 -0.78 10.06
C ALA A 179 22.04 -1.23 8.94
N LEU A 180 21.54 -1.44 7.74
CA LEU A 180 22.35 -1.78 6.57
C LEU A 180 23.33 -0.64 6.20
N HIS A 181 22.87 0.60 6.23
CA HIS A 181 23.75 1.77 6.04
C HIS A 181 24.81 1.86 7.13
N GLY A 182 24.49 1.49 8.37
CA GLY A 182 25.43 1.52 9.51
C GLY A 182 26.54 0.48 9.45
N ILE A 183 26.46 -0.55 8.58
CA ILE A 183 27.48 -1.61 8.47
C ILE A 183 28.79 -1.08 7.86
N ASP A 184 28.69 -0.32 6.78
CA ASP A 184 29.83 0.15 6.00
C ASP A 184 29.82 1.66 5.70
N GLY A 185 28.80 2.37 6.18
CA GLY A 185 28.57 3.79 5.91
C GLY A 185 28.20 4.09 4.44
N GLN A 186 27.95 3.04 3.64
CA GLN A 186 27.59 3.19 2.22
C GLN A 186 26.08 3.02 2.00
N TRP A 187 25.54 3.72 1.02
CA TRP A 187 24.13 3.64 0.66
C TRP A 187 23.80 2.46 -0.25
N MET A 188 24.81 1.84 -0.86
CA MET A 188 24.63 0.81 -1.90
C MET A 188 23.78 -0.36 -1.41
N LEU A 189 24.13 -0.96 -0.26
CA LEU A 189 23.43 -2.13 0.28
C LEU A 189 21.98 -1.78 0.65
N SER A 190 21.77 -0.64 1.30
CA SER A 190 20.44 -0.15 1.68
C SER A 190 19.56 0.09 0.46
N LEU A 191 20.09 0.71 -0.60
CA LEU A 191 19.36 0.97 -1.84
C LEU A 191 19.10 -0.30 -2.64
N LEU A 192 19.98 -1.29 -2.61
CA LEU A 192 19.74 -2.60 -3.24
C LEU A 192 18.59 -3.36 -2.55
N VAL A 193 18.54 -3.34 -1.21
CA VAL A 193 17.43 -3.91 -0.46
C VAL A 193 16.13 -3.14 -0.76
N LEU A 194 16.20 -1.80 -0.80
CA LEU A 194 15.06 -0.98 -1.18
C LEU A 194 14.55 -1.30 -2.60
N LEU A 195 15.47 -1.57 -3.55
CA LEU A 195 15.12 -1.95 -4.92
C LEU A 195 14.49 -3.35 -4.99
N ALA A 196 14.96 -4.29 -4.18
CA ALA A 196 14.42 -5.64 -4.12
C ALA A 196 12.94 -5.68 -3.71
N VAL A 197 12.48 -4.71 -2.89
CA VAL A 197 11.09 -4.64 -2.42
C VAL A 197 10.08 -4.43 -3.56
N PRO A 198 10.17 -3.39 -4.42
CA PRO A 198 9.24 -3.23 -5.53
C PRO A 198 9.43 -4.30 -6.62
N VAL A 199 10.62 -4.89 -6.77
CA VAL A 199 10.82 -6.06 -7.65
C VAL A 199 10.02 -7.26 -7.14
N ALA A 200 10.09 -7.58 -5.85
CA ALA A 200 9.25 -8.62 -5.24
C ALA A 200 7.76 -8.28 -5.36
N GLN A 201 7.39 -7.01 -5.24
CA GLN A 201 6.02 -6.54 -5.40
C GLN A 201 5.47 -6.77 -6.81
N VAL A 202 6.28 -6.67 -7.87
CA VAL A 202 5.88 -7.04 -9.24
C VAL A 202 5.46 -8.51 -9.30
N ALA A 203 6.24 -9.42 -8.71
CA ALA A 203 5.92 -10.85 -8.69
C ALA A 203 4.62 -11.13 -7.92
N VAL A 204 4.45 -10.54 -6.74
CA VAL A 204 3.20 -10.64 -5.96
C VAL A 204 2.03 -10.02 -6.71
N GLY A 205 2.24 -8.87 -7.39
CA GLY A 205 1.26 -8.19 -8.23
C GLY A 205 0.77 -9.06 -9.39
N ALA A 206 1.67 -9.78 -10.05
CA ALA A 206 1.31 -10.72 -11.13
C ALA A 206 0.50 -11.92 -10.60
N ALA A 207 0.75 -12.36 -9.38
CA ALA A 207 0.02 -13.45 -8.73
C ALA A 207 -1.37 -13.01 -8.28
N VAL A 208 -1.49 -11.84 -7.62
CA VAL A 208 -2.75 -11.31 -7.08
C VAL A 208 -3.65 -10.72 -8.16
N GLY A 209 -3.10 -10.37 -9.32
CA GLY A 209 -3.86 -9.88 -10.48
C GLY A 209 -4.78 -10.94 -11.11
N ARG A 210 -4.60 -12.22 -10.78
CA ARG A 210 -5.51 -13.30 -11.22
C ARG A 210 -6.85 -13.18 -10.51
N ASP A 211 -7.95 -13.44 -11.23
CA ASP A 211 -9.32 -13.35 -10.68
C ASP A 211 -9.61 -14.52 -9.73
N ARG A 212 -9.16 -14.35 -8.48
CA ARG A 212 -9.43 -15.27 -7.37
C ARG A 212 -9.99 -14.48 -6.20
N PHE A 213 -10.99 -15.03 -5.52
CA PHE A 213 -11.58 -14.42 -4.33
C PHE A 213 -11.09 -15.11 -3.07
N VAL A 214 -11.05 -14.36 -1.95
CA VAL A 214 -10.78 -14.93 -0.64
C VAL A 214 -11.94 -15.83 -0.19
N LEU A 215 -11.62 -16.88 0.55
CA LEU A 215 -12.61 -17.85 1.07
C LEU A 215 -13.45 -18.56 0.00
N ASP A 216 -12.94 -18.69 -1.21
CA ASP A 216 -13.63 -19.33 -2.35
C ASP A 216 -13.53 -20.86 -2.35
N ARG A 217 -12.86 -21.45 -1.35
CA ARG A 217 -12.83 -22.90 -1.12
C ARG A 217 -13.93 -23.28 -0.14
N ALA A 218 -15.11 -23.55 -0.66
CA ALA A 218 -16.11 -24.35 0.00
C ALA A 218 -16.10 -25.74 -0.61
#